data_ddfd8c39d8fe9b7eb46641b96dd4e819
#
_entry.id   ddfd8c39d8fe9b7eb46641b96dd4e819
#
_cell.length_a   1.000
_cell.length_b   1.000
_cell.length_c   1.000
_cell.angle_alpha   90.00
_cell.angle_beta   90.00
_cell.angle_gamma   90.00
#
_symmetry.space_group_name_H-M   'P 1'
#
loop_
_entity.id
_entity.type
_entity.pdbx_description
1 polymer ?
#
loop_
_entity_poly.entity_id
_entity_poly.type
_entity_poly.pdbx_seq_one_letter_code
_entity_poly.pdbx_strand_id
1 'polypeptide(L)'
;MSCRVYPLLGLLLASALSPVLAAPATDPTSLLRDVRQAYGGAQWNHALALQADGKETGDDLSGPWQMLVDLRSGQFVSRMRNDVFSAAEGTDEQGRWREDITGLVHPLDSDEAHTVGVTENWLRRFGFLDAHSPVSYRALPDVQEKGHTWQRIEATPAGGRSVTLWIDPATHRLDRATWPSSFLVVTQHYGDYRDVNGLQLPFRIETSSANLAGNSDGSSVDVVEHYKVLDAAPTTELRRPDGKVRDVTMANGARTATTRLRVEGGIVLVDVSIDGRPPMPFILDTGGHAILTSDAAKLLGFETKGNGVSGGSGSGTMSTSYTKVHDTALGDAHVHDLTYTVLPYPFGFYERGDGEPIAGILGLEMFERFAITFDYDRDELRLSPYDQGEAPAAVKGDAVALRFTDDMPLVTAQQDGHAGTFGIDTGNAGYVLTFPQWAGSNGISSRYAAGLPIPTGGVGGLFIAHVAHAQQLVLGQQRLDNVVAMLTREDAGATGNPSEAGNIGQDILSRFNVHFDYRRQQMVLMPRATTPEWHYGMVGFRAEKEQDHADRFDVINVMPGSPAQLAGLKQGDAIVAANGKPAAKLSFGTLRDMSAHLPEGTPLSLKLADGRVLEMRARDMAPR
;
A
#
# COMPACT_ATOMS: atom_id res chain seq x y z
N MET A 1 -62.78 -38.60 14.25
CA MET A 1 -62.03 -38.83 13.00
C MET A 1 -60.58 -38.93 13.37
N SER A 2 -60.04 -40.16 13.31
CA SER A 2 -58.72 -40.55 13.79
C SER A 2 -57.63 -40.17 12.76
N CYS A 3 -56.67 -39.42 13.21
CA CYS A 3 -55.46 -39.16 12.40
C CYS A 3 -54.36 -40.14 12.80
N ARG A 4 -53.97 -40.99 11.88
CA ARG A 4 -52.89 -41.98 12.05
C ARG A 4 -51.53 -41.31 11.84
N VAL A 5 -50.68 -41.40 12.85
CA VAL A 5 -49.28 -41.02 12.80
C VAL A 5 -48.47 -42.24 12.33
N TYR A 6 -47.72 -42.11 11.23
CA TYR A 6 -46.71 -43.09 10.80
C TYR A 6 -45.33 -42.64 11.31
N PRO A 7 -44.54 -43.50 11.91
CA PRO A 7 -43.15 -43.14 12.24
C PRO A 7 -42.26 -43.34 11.02
N LEU A 8 -41.60 -42.29 10.58
CA LEU A 8 -40.47 -42.34 9.63
C LEU A 8 -39.24 -42.85 10.37
N LEU A 9 -38.78 -44.04 10.00
CA LEU A 9 -37.46 -44.58 10.36
C LEU A 9 -36.39 -43.82 9.54
N GLY A 10 -35.69 -42.88 10.16
CA GLY A 10 -34.52 -42.24 9.57
C GLY A 10 -33.32 -43.20 9.64
N LEU A 11 -32.85 -43.71 8.51
CA LEU A 11 -31.56 -44.37 8.38
C LEU A 11 -30.47 -43.32 8.47
N LEU A 12 -29.77 -43.25 9.60
CA LEU A 12 -28.49 -42.55 9.73
C LEU A 12 -27.41 -43.34 9.00
N LEU A 13 -27.09 -42.90 7.78
CA LEU A 13 -25.83 -43.29 7.12
C LEU A 13 -24.70 -42.53 7.83
N ALA A 14 -24.02 -43.23 8.74
CA ALA A 14 -22.73 -42.79 9.26
C ALA A 14 -21.71 -42.97 8.13
N SER A 15 -21.43 -41.89 7.38
CA SER A 15 -20.27 -41.83 6.50
C SER A 15 -19.02 -41.82 7.39
N ALA A 16 -18.37 -42.99 7.49
CA ALA A 16 -17.05 -43.11 8.08
C ALA A 16 -16.09 -42.25 7.24
N LEU A 17 -15.76 -41.04 7.74
CA LEU A 17 -14.61 -40.30 7.29
C LEU A 17 -13.38 -41.11 7.68
N SER A 18 -12.86 -41.92 6.76
CA SER A 18 -11.54 -42.52 6.89
C SER A 18 -10.55 -41.33 7.05
N PRO A 19 -9.68 -41.33 8.09
CA PRO A 19 -8.63 -40.37 8.15
C PRO A 19 -7.77 -40.58 6.89
N VAL A 20 -7.69 -39.55 6.03
CA VAL A 20 -6.69 -39.51 4.97
C VAL A 20 -5.35 -39.45 5.71
N LEU A 21 -4.68 -40.59 5.81
CA LEU A 21 -3.30 -40.66 6.26
C LEU A 21 -2.51 -39.77 5.31
N ALA A 22 -2.07 -38.61 5.80
CA ALA A 22 -1.13 -37.77 5.07
C ALA A 22 0.07 -38.65 4.70
N ALA A 23 0.42 -38.70 3.42
CA ALA A 23 1.62 -39.40 2.98
C ALA A 23 2.83 -38.86 3.80
N PRO A 24 3.77 -39.73 4.18
CA PRO A 24 4.94 -39.27 4.93
C PRO A 24 5.64 -38.20 4.11
N ALA A 25 5.96 -37.08 4.76
CA ALA A 25 6.66 -35.97 4.12
C ALA A 25 8.03 -36.48 3.62
N THR A 26 8.37 -36.18 2.36
CA THR A 26 9.64 -36.57 1.75
C THR A 26 10.80 -35.88 2.47
N ASP A 27 11.91 -36.60 2.75
CA ASP A 27 13.11 -35.99 3.34
C ASP A 27 13.64 -34.85 2.46
N PRO A 28 13.75 -33.61 2.98
CA PRO A 28 14.19 -32.46 2.20
C PRO A 28 15.56 -32.65 1.57
N THR A 29 16.49 -33.34 2.25
CA THR A 29 17.86 -33.52 1.79
C THR A 29 17.91 -34.40 0.53
N SER A 30 17.14 -35.49 0.51
CA SER A 30 17.07 -36.36 -0.65
C SER A 30 16.37 -35.67 -1.82
N LEU A 31 15.26 -34.99 -1.57
CA LEU A 31 14.50 -34.29 -2.60
C LEU A 31 15.32 -33.16 -3.26
N LEU A 32 16.01 -32.35 -2.47
CA LEU A 32 16.86 -31.27 -2.99
C LEU A 32 18.07 -31.79 -3.81
N ARG A 33 18.61 -32.96 -3.46
CA ARG A 33 19.64 -33.61 -4.26
C ARG A 33 19.09 -33.99 -5.65
N ASP A 34 17.87 -34.57 -5.70
CA ASP A 34 17.23 -34.98 -6.94
C ASP A 34 16.86 -33.73 -7.78
N VAL A 35 16.37 -32.66 -7.14
CA VAL A 35 16.15 -31.35 -7.76
C VAL A 35 17.45 -30.82 -8.38
N ARG A 36 18.55 -30.77 -7.62
CA ARG A 36 19.85 -30.32 -8.13
C ARG A 36 20.29 -31.11 -9.36
N GLN A 37 20.13 -32.44 -9.33
CA GLN A 37 20.47 -33.28 -10.46
C GLN A 37 19.58 -32.97 -11.68
N ALA A 38 18.29 -32.77 -11.49
CA ALA A 38 17.33 -32.41 -12.54
C ALA A 38 17.62 -31.05 -13.20
N TYR A 39 18.28 -30.14 -12.49
CA TYR A 39 18.67 -28.81 -12.99
C TYR A 39 20.04 -28.79 -13.69
N GLY A 40 20.79 -29.90 -13.76
CA GLY A 40 22.09 -29.99 -14.43
C GLY A 40 23.26 -30.35 -13.49
N GLY A 41 22.99 -30.62 -12.20
CA GLY A 41 23.95 -31.16 -11.24
C GLY A 41 25.22 -30.31 -11.08
N ALA A 42 26.37 -30.88 -11.40
CA ALA A 42 27.66 -30.22 -11.23
C ALA A 42 27.90 -29.02 -12.19
N GLN A 43 27.14 -28.88 -13.26
CA GLN A 43 27.25 -27.75 -14.19
C GLN A 43 26.99 -26.41 -13.49
N TRP A 44 26.10 -26.39 -12.47
CA TRP A 44 25.83 -25.19 -11.65
C TRP A 44 27.07 -24.64 -10.93
N ASN A 45 28.10 -25.45 -10.69
CA ASN A 45 29.32 -24.96 -10.07
C ASN A 45 30.14 -24.01 -10.96
N HIS A 46 29.88 -24.03 -12.26
CA HIS A 46 30.57 -23.23 -13.27
C HIS A 46 29.77 -22.01 -13.72
N ALA A 47 28.46 -21.97 -13.41
CA ALA A 47 27.65 -20.80 -13.69
C ALA A 47 27.89 -19.72 -12.62
N LEU A 48 28.46 -18.57 -13.02
CA LEU A 48 28.77 -17.48 -12.09
C LEU A 48 27.78 -16.33 -12.19
N ALA A 49 27.18 -16.13 -13.37
CA ALA A 49 26.11 -15.18 -13.58
C ALA A 49 25.17 -15.67 -14.68
N LEU A 50 23.94 -15.17 -14.65
CA LEU A 50 22.95 -15.38 -15.70
C LEU A 50 22.47 -14.04 -16.22
N GLN A 51 22.44 -13.93 -17.54
CA GLN A 51 21.75 -12.87 -18.25
C GLN A 51 20.55 -13.48 -18.96
N ALA A 52 19.39 -12.85 -18.86
CA ALA A 52 18.18 -13.21 -19.57
C ALA A 52 17.63 -12.01 -20.31
N ASP A 53 17.08 -12.22 -21.50
CA ASP A 53 16.30 -11.23 -22.22
C ASP A 53 15.05 -11.90 -22.80
N GLY A 54 13.99 -11.11 -22.95
CA GLY A 54 12.70 -11.59 -23.41
C GLY A 54 11.63 -10.51 -23.32
N LYS A 55 10.43 -10.95 -23.02
CA LYS A 55 9.24 -10.09 -22.97
C LYS A 55 8.48 -10.28 -21.67
N GLU A 56 8.17 -9.19 -21.03
CA GLU A 56 7.23 -9.15 -19.90
C GLU A 56 5.84 -8.71 -20.37
N THR A 57 4.82 -9.31 -19.81
CA THR A 57 3.41 -8.91 -19.99
C THR A 57 2.75 -8.85 -18.62
N GLY A 58 2.19 -7.70 -18.26
CA GLY A 58 1.40 -7.46 -17.07
C GLY A 58 0.38 -6.36 -17.34
N ASP A 59 -0.79 -6.40 -16.71
CA ASP A 59 -1.85 -5.41 -16.86
C ASP A 59 -2.27 -5.14 -18.33
N ASP A 60 -2.28 -6.17 -19.17
CA ASP A 60 -2.48 -6.06 -20.63
C ASP A 60 -1.45 -5.16 -21.35
N LEU A 61 -0.37 -4.78 -20.69
CA LEU A 61 0.78 -4.09 -21.27
C LEU A 61 1.92 -5.08 -21.48
N SER A 62 2.73 -4.84 -22.51
CA SER A 62 3.74 -5.80 -22.90
C SER A 62 4.94 -5.09 -23.49
N GLY A 63 6.14 -5.61 -23.17
CA GLY A 63 7.35 -5.01 -23.72
C GLY A 63 8.64 -5.79 -23.43
N PRO A 64 9.78 -5.34 -23.95
CA PRO A 64 11.07 -5.97 -23.70
C PRO A 64 11.41 -5.98 -22.20
N TRP A 65 11.95 -7.09 -21.77
CA TRP A 65 12.42 -7.34 -20.42
C TRP A 65 13.84 -7.91 -20.45
N GLN A 66 14.64 -7.53 -19.47
CA GLN A 66 16.00 -8.00 -19.30
C GLN A 66 16.33 -8.21 -17.83
N MET A 67 17.11 -9.23 -17.53
CA MET A 67 17.63 -9.52 -16.19
C MET A 67 19.12 -9.89 -16.28
N LEU A 68 19.90 -9.38 -15.32
CA LEU A 68 21.26 -9.83 -15.04
C LEU A 68 21.36 -10.16 -13.56
N VAL A 69 21.86 -11.34 -13.20
CA VAL A 69 22.06 -11.76 -11.82
C VAL A 69 23.46 -12.36 -11.64
N ASP A 70 24.17 -11.92 -10.63
CA ASP A 70 25.36 -12.57 -10.09
C ASP A 70 24.94 -13.68 -9.13
N LEU A 71 25.18 -14.93 -9.48
CA LEU A 71 24.74 -16.08 -8.70
C LEU A 71 25.49 -16.27 -7.38
N ARG A 72 26.62 -15.59 -7.18
CA ARG A 72 27.43 -15.66 -5.97
C ARG A 72 27.04 -14.59 -4.95
N SER A 73 27.05 -13.33 -5.39
CA SER A 73 26.73 -12.20 -4.51
C SER A 73 25.21 -12.01 -4.31
N GLY A 74 24.40 -12.44 -5.30
CA GLY A 74 22.97 -12.16 -5.36
C GLY A 74 22.67 -10.75 -5.86
N GLN A 75 23.68 -9.97 -6.26
CA GLN A 75 23.43 -8.70 -6.92
C GLN A 75 22.72 -8.94 -8.26
N PHE A 76 21.74 -8.12 -8.54
CA PHE A 76 20.98 -8.26 -9.77
C PHE A 76 20.43 -6.92 -10.24
N VAL A 77 20.00 -6.90 -11.48
CA VAL A 77 19.15 -5.87 -12.06
C VAL A 77 18.13 -6.52 -12.98
N SER A 78 16.89 -6.10 -12.87
CA SER A 78 15.80 -6.41 -13.79
C SER A 78 15.27 -5.10 -14.36
N ARG A 79 14.97 -5.07 -15.65
CA ARG A 79 14.42 -3.90 -16.36
C ARG A 79 13.33 -4.34 -17.30
N MET A 80 12.24 -3.59 -17.29
CA MET A 80 11.17 -3.75 -18.26
C MET A 80 10.80 -2.40 -18.86
N ARG A 81 10.22 -2.41 -20.04
CA ARG A 81 9.70 -1.21 -20.71
C ARG A 81 8.51 -1.58 -21.57
N ASN A 82 7.47 -0.77 -21.50
CA ASN A 82 6.32 -0.88 -22.42
C ASN A 82 6.00 0.50 -23.05
N ASP A 83 4.88 0.62 -23.71
CA ASP A 83 4.47 1.86 -24.39
C ASP A 83 4.10 3.02 -23.45
N VAL A 84 3.95 2.74 -22.15
CA VAL A 84 3.47 3.72 -21.16
C VAL A 84 4.58 4.11 -20.19
N PHE A 85 5.32 3.13 -19.68
CA PHE A 85 6.33 3.33 -18.66
C PHE A 85 7.54 2.38 -18.82
N SER A 86 8.59 2.68 -18.09
CA SER A 86 9.67 1.76 -17.79
C SER A 86 9.76 1.57 -16.28
N ALA A 87 10.21 0.40 -15.86
CA ALA A 87 10.47 0.10 -14.46
C ALA A 87 11.74 -0.74 -14.34
N ALA A 88 12.44 -0.59 -13.24
CA ALA A 88 13.60 -1.41 -12.94
C ALA A 88 13.71 -1.67 -11.44
N GLU A 89 14.32 -2.79 -11.10
CA GLU A 89 14.68 -3.10 -9.71
C GLU A 89 16.05 -3.78 -9.66
N GLY A 90 16.68 -3.71 -8.51
CA GLY A 90 17.95 -4.37 -8.34
C GLY A 90 18.45 -4.39 -6.90
N THR A 91 19.57 -5.09 -6.75
CA THR A 91 20.40 -5.06 -5.54
C THR A 91 21.83 -4.82 -5.95
N ASP A 92 22.44 -3.79 -5.42
CA ASP A 92 23.85 -3.45 -5.61
C ASP A 92 24.60 -3.37 -4.26
N GLU A 93 25.81 -2.80 -4.24
CA GLU A 93 26.62 -2.64 -3.02
C GLU A 93 25.97 -1.73 -1.97
N GLN A 94 25.04 -0.85 -2.37
CA GLN A 94 24.33 0.07 -1.49
C GLN A 94 23.01 -0.52 -0.95
N GLY A 95 22.61 -1.70 -1.44
CA GLY A 95 21.38 -2.39 -1.03
C GLY A 95 20.35 -2.51 -2.15
N ARG A 96 19.12 -2.80 -1.76
CA ARG A 96 18.00 -2.95 -2.68
C ARG A 96 17.47 -1.59 -3.12
N TRP A 97 17.02 -1.50 -4.38
CA TRP A 97 16.46 -0.29 -4.97
C TRP A 97 15.40 -0.63 -6.01
N ARG A 98 14.53 0.35 -6.27
CA ARG A 98 13.53 0.31 -7.34
C ARG A 98 13.56 1.64 -8.11
N GLU A 99 13.42 1.56 -9.42
CA GLU A 99 12.99 2.63 -10.30
C GLU A 99 11.53 2.36 -10.64
N ASP A 100 10.65 3.21 -10.16
CA ASP A 100 9.23 3.06 -10.35
C ASP A 100 8.75 3.52 -11.75
N ILE A 101 7.45 3.40 -12.00
CA ILE A 101 6.83 3.78 -13.29
C ILE A 101 6.97 5.27 -13.63
N THR A 102 7.42 6.10 -12.70
CA THR A 102 7.66 7.54 -12.90
C THR A 102 9.11 7.86 -13.23
N GLY A 103 9.99 6.85 -13.17
CA GLY A 103 11.38 6.91 -13.64
C GLY A 103 12.38 7.42 -12.60
N LEU A 104 12.06 7.47 -11.33
CA LEU A 104 13.02 7.78 -10.27
C LEU A 104 13.39 6.55 -9.43
N VAL A 105 14.61 6.58 -8.91
CA VAL A 105 15.20 5.49 -8.16
C VAL A 105 15.13 5.80 -6.67
N HIS A 106 14.52 4.93 -5.89
CA HIS A 106 14.48 5.00 -4.43
C HIS A 106 15.01 3.72 -3.77
N PRO A 107 15.54 3.82 -2.54
CA PRO A 107 15.98 2.65 -1.79
C PRO A 107 14.78 1.87 -1.25
N LEU A 108 14.94 0.55 -1.13
CA LEU A 108 14.04 -0.34 -0.38
C LEU A 108 14.83 -0.84 0.84
N ASP A 109 14.80 -0.10 1.94
CA ASP A 109 15.75 -0.25 3.05
C ASP A 109 15.12 -0.44 4.43
N SER A 110 13.81 -0.69 4.49
CA SER A 110 13.16 -1.13 5.72
C SER A 110 13.57 -2.55 6.10
N ASP A 111 13.35 -2.93 7.36
CA ASP A 111 13.61 -4.29 7.83
C ASP A 111 12.80 -5.34 7.05
N GLU A 112 11.57 -5.00 6.67
CA GLU A 112 10.73 -5.87 5.85
C GLU A 112 11.28 -6.00 4.43
N ALA A 113 11.59 -4.89 3.76
CA ALA A 113 12.17 -4.89 2.42
C ALA A 113 13.48 -5.69 2.37
N HIS A 114 14.30 -5.59 3.42
CA HIS A 114 15.52 -6.38 3.56
C HIS A 114 15.20 -7.88 3.68
N THR A 115 14.29 -8.25 4.58
CA THR A 115 13.93 -9.65 4.87
C THR A 115 13.31 -10.32 3.65
N VAL A 116 12.39 -9.66 2.97
CA VAL A 116 11.79 -10.13 1.71
C VAL A 116 12.85 -10.25 0.63
N GLY A 117 13.70 -9.23 0.49
CA GLY A 117 14.79 -9.18 -0.49
C GLY A 117 15.77 -10.34 -0.37
N VAL A 118 16.09 -10.79 0.85
CA VAL A 118 16.93 -11.99 1.06
C VAL A 118 16.28 -13.22 0.44
N THR A 119 14.98 -13.43 0.65
CA THR A 119 14.25 -14.59 0.09
C THR A 119 14.16 -14.52 -1.43
N GLU A 120 13.80 -13.36 -1.97
CA GLU A 120 13.68 -13.17 -3.42
C GLU A 120 15.03 -13.32 -4.14
N ASN A 121 16.11 -12.77 -3.58
CA ASN A 121 17.45 -12.96 -4.12
C ASN A 121 17.91 -14.42 -4.05
N TRP A 122 17.55 -15.13 -2.97
CA TRP A 122 17.82 -16.55 -2.86
C TRP A 122 17.08 -17.36 -3.93
N LEU A 123 15.81 -17.08 -4.21
CA LEU A 123 15.06 -17.70 -5.30
C LEU A 123 15.66 -17.35 -6.67
N ARG A 124 15.93 -16.08 -6.93
CA ARG A 124 16.44 -15.56 -8.22
C ARG A 124 17.77 -16.16 -8.62
N ARG A 125 18.66 -16.41 -7.65
CA ARG A 125 19.95 -17.08 -7.88
C ARG A 125 19.89 -18.60 -7.80
N PHE A 126 18.69 -19.19 -7.80
CA PHE A 126 18.50 -20.65 -7.64
C PHE A 126 19.18 -21.21 -6.38
N GLY A 127 19.08 -20.50 -5.26
CA GLY A 127 19.76 -20.84 -4.01
C GLY A 127 19.40 -22.21 -3.43
N PHE A 128 18.27 -22.79 -3.85
CA PHE A 128 17.87 -24.15 -3.50
C PHE A 128 18.73 -25.23 -4.18
N LEU A 129 19.53 -24.89 -5.18
CA LEU A 129 20.53 -25.76 -5.83
C LEU A 129 21.88 -25.71 -5.14
N ASP A 130 22.15 -24.76 -4.27
CA ASP A 130 23.41 -24.63 -3.52
C ASP A 130 23.33 -25.39 -2.18
N ALA A 131 24.03 -26.51 -2.08
CA ALA A 131 24.07 -27.31 -0.86
C ALA A 131 24.73 -26.60 0.34
N HIS A 132 25.46 -25.50 0.12
CA HIS A 132 26.13 -24.70 1.14
C HIS A 132 25.38 -23.40 1.49
N SER A 133 24.24 -23.17 0.85
CA SER A 133 23.40 -22.00 1.16
C SER A 133 22.93 -22.07 2.62
N PRO A 134 23.03 -20.98 3.40
CA PRO A 134 22.60 -20.95 4.79
C PRO A 134 21.05 -20.89 4.88
N VAL A 135 20.42 -22.04 4.71
CA VAL A 135 18.96 -22.20 4.66
C VAL A 135 18.53 -23.33 5.60
N SER A 136 17.48 -23.11 6.35
CA SER A 136 16.80 -24.19 7.06
C SER A 136 15.67 -24.75 6.18
N TYR A 137 15.55 -26.07 6.14
CA TYR A 137 14.51 -26.75 5.37
C TYR A 137 13.60 -27.55 6.28
N ARG A 138 12.30 -27.51 5.98
CA ARG A 138 11.28 -28.32 6.66
C ARG A 138 10.40 -29.01 5.61
N ALA A 139 10.27 -30.34 5.71
CA ALA A 139 9.32 -31.06 4.86
C ALA A 139 7.88 -30.64 5.19
N LEU A 140 7.09 -30.45 4.17
CA LEU A 140 5.64 -30.24 4.26
C LEU A 140 4.91 -31.47 3.72
N PRO A 141 3.68 -31.74 4.17
CA PRO A 141 2.86 -32.81 3.56
C PRO A 141 2.66 -32.58 2.06
N ASP A 142 2.71 -33.66 1.28
CA ASP A 142 2.36 -33.62 -0.14
C ASP A 142 0.91 -33.15 -0.33
N VAL A 143 0.61 -32.48 -1.44
CA VAL A 143 -0.72 -31.97 -1.76
C VAL A 143 -1.18 -32.49 -3.11
N GLN A 144 -2.44 -32.90 -3.14
CA GLN A 144 -3.16 -33.24 -4.37
C GLN A 144 -3.90 -31.99 -4.88
N GLU A 145 -3.55 -31.54 -6.06
CA GLU A 145 -4.20 -30.40 -6.70
C GLU A 145 -4.48 -30.72 -8.17
N LYS A 146 -5.74 -30.62 -8.60
CA LYS A 146 -6.18 -30.88 -9.98
C LYS A 146 -5.71 -32.25 -10.52
N GLY A 147 -5.67 -33.27 -9.65
CA GLY A 147 -5.24 -34.63 -10.01
C GLY A 147 -3.73 -34.86 -10.09
N HIS A 148 -2.94 -33.88 -9.74
CA HIS A 148 -1.48 -33.93 -9.64
C HIS A 148 -1.03 -33.92 -8.18
N THR A 149 0.04 -34.64 -7.86
CA THR A 149 0.65 -34.66 -6.52
C THR A 149 1.85 -33.75 -6.54
N TRP A 150 1.94 -32.84 -5.57
CA TRP A 150 3.06 -31.94 -5.39
C TRP A 150 3.83 -32.30 -4.12
N GLN A 151 5.16 -32.46 -4.23
CA GLN A 151 6.05 -32.49 -3.08
C GLN A 151 6.39 -31.09 -2.63
N ARG A 152 6.35 -30.83 -1.32
CA ARG A 152 6.55 -29.48 -0.79
C ARG A 152 7.63 -29.42 0.26
N ILE A 153 8.46 -28.38 0.17
CA ILE A 153 9.48 -28.02 1.15
C ILE A 153 9.28 -26.55 1.54
N GLU A 154 9.29 -26.28 2.83
CA GLU A 154 9.50 -24.93 3.32
C GLU A 154 11.00 -24.69 3.45
N ALA A 155 11.47 -23.62 2.84
CA ALA A 155 12.85 -23.15 2.92
C ALA A 155 12.86 -21.77 3.59
N THR A 156 13.75 -21.57 4.58
CA THR A 156 13.92 -20.27 5.23
C THR A 156 15.39 -19.87 5.11
N PRO A 157 15.73 -19.00 4.14
CA PRO A 157 17.06 -18.43 4.02
C PRO A 157 17.43 -17.63 5.29
N ALA A 158 18.68 -17.69 5.71
CA ALA A 158 19.11 -16.96 6.90
C ALA A 158 18.91 -15.44 6.72
N GLY A 159 18.12 -14.83 7.59
CA GLY A 159 17.70 -13.43 7.50
C GLY A 159 16.53 -13.16 6.53
N GLY A 160 15.97 -14.20 5.91
CA GLY A 160 14.87 -14.10 4.97
C GLY A 160 13.52 -14.58 5.51
N ARG A 161 12.48 -14.44 4.71
CA ARG A 161 11.15 -15.02 4.92
C ARG A 161 11.14 -16.49 4.49
N SER A 162 10.29 -17.28 5.14
CA SER A 162 10.03 -18.65 4.69
C SER A 162 9.34 -18.65 3.32
N VAL A 163 9.78 -19.53 2.44
CA VAL A 163 9.19 -19.78 1.12
C VAL A 163 8.80 -21.24 0.99
N THR A 164 7.62 -21.51 0.46
CA THR A 164 7.20 -22.87 0.11
C THR A 164 7.59 -23.16 -1.33
N LEU A 165 8.43 -24.18 -1.53
CA LEU A 165 8.78 -24.72 -2.83
C LEU A 165 7.86 -25.89 -3.17
N TRP A 166 7.26 -25.88 -4.37
CA TRP A 166 6.39 -26.91 -4.89
C TRP A 166 7.10 -27.63 -6.03
N ILE A 167 7.39 -28.89 -5.84
CA ILE A 167 8.27 -29.68 -6.71
C ILE A 167 7.45 -30.80 -7.37
N ASP A 168 7.56 -30.91 -8.69
CA ASP A 168 6.96 -32.00 -9.45
C ASP A 168 7.74 -33.29 -9.18
N PRO A 169 7.11 -34.33 -8.62
CA PRO A 169 7.79 -35.59 -8.29
C PRO A 169 8.27 -36.38 -9.52
N ALA A 170 7.72 -36.11 -10.72
CA ALA A 170 8.11 -36.82 -11.94
C ALA A 170 9.36 -36.21 -12.59
N THR A 171 9.50 -34.90 -12.53
CA THR A 171 10.60 -34.17 -13.16
C THR A 171 11.63 -33.63 -12.17
N HIS A 172 11.32 -33.62 -10.89
CA HIS A 172 12.07 -32.98 -9.80
C HIS A 172 12.37 -31.49 -10.06
N ARG A 173 11.50 -30.82 -10.84
CA ARG A 173 11.63 -29.39 -11.13
C ARG A 173 10.67 -28.60 -10.25
N LEU A 174 11.06 -27.36 -9.95
CA LEU A 174 10.21 -26.40 -9.26
C LEU A 174 9.07 -26.00 -10.19
N ASP A 175 7.83 -26.21 -9.74
CA ASP A 175 6.63 -25.72 -10.41
C ASP A 175 6.34 -24.30 -9.95
N ARG A 176 6.38 -24.09 -8.64
CA ARG A 176 6.13 -22.77 -8.06
C ARG A 176 6.82 -22.57 -6.71
N ALA A 177 7.01 -21.31 -6.39
CA ALA A 177 7.42 -20.84 -5.07
C ALA A 177 6.37 -19.87 -4.53
N THR A 178 6.07 -19.94 -3.23
CA THR A 178 5.08 -19.05 -2.58
C THR A 178 5.65 -18.50 -1.29
N TRP A 179 5.64 -17.17 -1.11
CA TRP A 179 6.15 -16.51 0.09
C TRP A 179 5.34 -15.27 0.48
N PRO A 180 5.32 -14.91 1.77
CA PRO A 180 4.72 -13.66 2.21
C PRO A 180 5.64 -12.47 1.90
N SER A 181 5.06 -11.35 1.47
CA SER A 181 5.71 -10.07 1.22
C SER A 181 4.80 -8.95 1.72
N SER A 182 5.15 -8.30 2.82
CA SER A 182 4.29 -7.33 3.50
C SER A 182 2.89 -7.91 3.77
N PHE A 183 1.84 -7.28 3.25
CA PHE A 183 0.45 -7.75 3.34
C PHE A 183 0.02 -8.65 2.16
N LEU A 184 0.97 -9.04 1.31
CA LEU A 184 0.74 -9.87 0.13
C LEU A 184 1.31 -11.27 0.31
N VAL A 185 0.75 -12.20 -0.44
CA VAL A 185 1.32 -13.51 -0.69
C VAL A 185 1.69 -13.56 -2.16
N VAL A 186 2.98 -13.69 -2.44
CA VAL A 186 3.52 -13.79 -3.79
C VAL A 186 3.63 -15.25 -4.18
N THR A 187 3.19 -15.58 -5.39
CA THR A 187 3.36 -16.88 -6.02
C THR A 187 4.05 -16.71 -7.36
N GLN A 188 5.14 -17.44 -7.56
CA GLN A 188 5.87 -17.44 -8.81
C GLN A 188 5.87 -18.84 -9.39
N HIS A 189 5.27 -19.03 -10.58
CA HIS A 189 5.25 -20.27 -11.33
C HIS A 189 6.38 -20.30 -12.34
N TYR A 190 6.98 -21.48 -12.50
CA TYR A 190 8.10 -21.71 -13.42
C TYR A 190 7.71 -22.78 -14.43
N GLY A 191 7.84 -22.48 -15.70
CA GLY A 191 7.45 -23.38 -16.79
C GLY A 191 8.39 -23.32 -17.98
N ASP A 192 8.08 -24.13 -19.00
CA ASP A 192 8.84 -24.19 -20.26
C ASP A 192 10.35 -24.36 -20.02
N TYR A 193 10.72 -25.36 -19.23
CA TYR A 193 12.12 -25.66 -18.94
C TYR A 193 12.87 -26.14 -20.17
N ARG A 194 14.00 -25.49 -20.50
CA ARG A 194 14.85 -25.84 -21.64
C ARG A 194 16.31 -25.98 -21.20
N ASP A 195 17.08 -26.76 -21.97
CA ASP A 195 18.51 -26.89 -21.75
C ASP A 195 19.28 -25.66 -22.27
N VAL A 196 20.12 -25.10 -21.41
CA VAL A 196 21.05 -24.01 -21.72
C VAL A 196 22.43 -24.41 -21.21
N ASN A 197 23.28 -24.91 -22.08
CA ASN A 197 24.63 -25.39 -21.73
C ASN A 197 24.64 -26.43 -20.59
N GLY A 198 23.69 -27.34 -20.59
CA GLY A 198 23.54 -28.37 -19.57
C GLY A 198 22.80 -27.94 -18.30
N LEU A 199 22.34 -26.70 -18.22
CA LEU A 199 21.46 -26.19 -17.16
C LEU A 199 20.01 -26.21 -17.61
N GLN A 200 19.10 -26.68 -16.77
CA GLN A 200 17.66 -26.61 -17.03
C GLN A 200 17.11 -25.29 -16.47
N LEU A 201 16.75 -24.35 -17.34
CA LEU A 201 16.26 -23.03 -16.98
C LEU A 201 14.81 -22.85 -17.41
N PRO A 202 13.96 -22.15 -16.61
CA PRO A 202 12.58 -21.86 -16.99
C PRO A 202 12.53 -20.74 -18.02
N PHE A 203 11.82 -20.94 -19.13
CA PHE A 203 11.60 -19.94 -20.17
C PHE A 203 10.27 -19.21 -20.01
N ARG A 204 9.48 -19.59 -19.02
CA ARG A 204 8.26 -18.91 -18.65
C ARG A 204 8.19 -18.79 -17.12
N ILE A 205 8.07 -17.56 -16.64
CA ILE A 205 7.92 -17.24 -15.23
C ILE A 205 6.65 -16.41 -15.08
N GLU A 206 5.70 -16.89 -14.29
CA GLU A 206 4.46 -16.17 -14.01
C GLU A 206 4.46 -15.76 -12.54
N THR A 207 4.42 -14.47 -12.29
CA THR A 207 4.36 -13.91 -10.93
C THR A 207 2.95 -13.39 -10.68
N SER A 208 2.39 -13.72 -9.53
CA SER A 208 1.11 -13.19 -9.07
C SER A 208 1.19 -12.86 -7.59
N SER A 209 0.45 -11.86 -7.18
CA SER A 209 0.28 -11.50 -5.78
C SER A 209 -1.20 -11.49 -5.40
N ALA A 210 -1.47 -11.82 -4.15
CA ALA A 210 -2.79 -11.73 -3.56
C ALA A 210 -2.68 -11.19 -2.14
N ASN A 211 -3.62 -10.37 -1.72
CA ASN A 211 -3.67 -9.89 -0.35
C ASN A 211 -4.10 -11.01 0.63
N LEU A 212 -4.04 -10.74 1.93
CA LEU A 212 -4.38 -11.74 2.97
C LEU A 212 -5.84 -12.21 2.92
N ALA A 213 -6.73 -11.46 2.28
CA ALA A 213 -8.11 -11.88 1.99
C ALA A 213 -8.23 -12.78 0.74
N GLY A 214 -7.12 -13.01 0.01
CA GLY A 214 -7.07 -13.85 -1.18
C GLY A 214 -7.47 -13.14 -2.49
N ASN A 215 -7.66 -11.83 -2.47
CA ASN A 215 -7.95 -11.05 -3.67
C ASN A 215 -6.65 -10.75 -4.43
N SER A 216 -6.69 -10.90 -5.77
CA SER A 216 -5.54 -10.62 -6.63
C SER A 216 -5.12 -9.15 -6.54
N ASP A 217 -3.82 -8.92 -6.45
CA ASP A 217 -3.18 -7.60 -6.41
C ASP A 217 -2.17 -7.42 -7.55
N GLY A 218 -2.38 -8.12 -8.63
CA GLY A 218 -1.59 -8.03 -9.84
C GLY A 218 -0.95 -9.35 -10.27
N SER A 219 -0.55 -9.39 -11.53
CA SER A 219 0.20 -10.51 -12.12
C SER A 219 1.01 -10.06 -13.32
N SER A 220 2.16 -10.74 -13.54
CA SER A 220 2.98 -10.58 -14.74
C SER A 220 3.45 -11.93 -15.26
N VAL A 221 3.86 -11.95 -16.51
CA VAL A 221 4.42 -13.12 -17.19
C VAL A 221 5.68 -12.69 -17.93
N ASP A 222 6.81 -13.29 -17.54
CA ASP A 222 8.07 -13.17 -18.25
C ASP A 222 8.22 -14.36 -19.20
N VAL A 223 8.31 -14.11 -20.47
CA VAL A 223 8.68 -15.09 -21.49
C VAL A 223 10.12 -14.81 -21.90
N VAL A 224 11.01 -15.66 -21.47
CA VAL A 224 12.44 -15.55 -21.78
C VAL A 224 12.68 -16.04 -23.21
N GLU A 225 13.37 -15.26 -23.99
CA GLU A 225 13.77 -15.61 -25.36
C GLU A 225 15.18 -16.21 -25.36
N HIS A 226 16.07 -15.61 -24.58
CA HIS A 226 17.47 -16.07 -24.52
C HIS A 226 18.01 -16.03 -23.09
N TYR A 227 18.77 -17.06 -22.75
CA TYR A 227 19.68 -17.07 -21.59
C TYR A 227 21.12 -17.11 -22.04
N LYS A 228 21.98 -16.41 -21.30
CA LYS A 228 23.43 -16.53 -21.36
C LYS A 228 23.99 -16.88 -20.00
N VAL A 229 24.75 -17.97 -19.94
CA VAL A 229 25.54 -18.32 -18.75
C VAL A 229 26.88 -17.62 -18.87
N LEU A 230 27.25 -16.85 -17.87
CA LEU A 230 28.46 -16.01 -17.87
C LEU A 230 29.47 -16.48 -16.81
N ASP A 231 30.76 -16.31 -17.13
CA ASP A 231 31.87 -16.60 -16.21
C ASP A 231 32.08 -15.50 -15.16
N ALA A 232 31.43 -14.35 -15.31
CA ALA A 232 31.34 -13.26 -14.32
C ALA A 232 30.20 -12.31 -14.70
N ALA A 233 29.59 -11.68 -13.70
CA ALA A 233 28.65 -10.60 -13.93
C ALA A 233 29.38 -9.30 -14.27
N PRO A 234 28.98 -8.56 -15.33
CA PRO A 234 29.48 -7.22 -15.58
C PRO A 234 29.03 -6.25 -14.49
N THR A 235 29.91 -5.94 -13.55
CA THR A 235 29.56 -5.16 -12.34
C THR A 235 29.04 -3.76 -12.64
N THR A 236 29.41 -3.17 -13.79
CA THR A 236 28.89 -1.86 -14.22
C THR A 236 27.42 -1.90 -14.60
N GLU A 237 26.91 -3.04 -15.06
CA GLU A 237 25.52 -3.23 -15.46
C GLU A 237 24.60 -3.54 -14.26
N LEU A 238 25.17 -3.99 -13.14
CA LEU A 238 24.46 -4.28 -11.88
C LEU A 238 24.18 -3.04 -11.03
N ARG A 239 24.73 -1.88 -11.37
CA ARG A 239 24.56 -0.65 -10.61
C ARG A 239 23.20 -0.04 -10.84
N ARG A 240 22.66 0.56 -9.77
CA ARG A 240 21.44 1.39 -9.86
C ARG A 240 21.69 2.59 -10.78
N PRO A 241 20.65 3.11 -11.45
CA PRO A 241 20.68 4.40 -12.12
C PRO A 241 21.06 5.52 -11.14
N ASP A 242 21.50 6.67 -11.68
CA ASP A 242 22.04 7.76 -10.85
C ASP A 242 20.99 8.53 -10.02
N GLY A 243 19.70 8.23 -10.19
CA GLY A 243 18.58 8.80 -9.43
C GLY A 243 18.43 10.33 -9.52
N LYS A 244 19.07 10.97 -10.51
CA LYS A 244 19.00 12.43 -10.67
C LYS A 244 17.65 12.86 -11.25
N VAL A 245 17.08 13.88 -10.64
CA VAL A 245 15.87 14.54 -11.13
C VAL A 245 16.19 15.38 -12.36
N ARG A 246 15.58 15.06 -13.50
CA ARG A 246 15.80 15.75 -14.78
C ARG A 246 14.51 16.24 -15.42
N ASP A 247 13.39 15.87 -14.86
CA ASP A 247 12.04 16.09 -15.37
C ASP A 247 11.30 17.21 -14.62
N VAL A 248 12.01 18.00 -13.84
CA VAL A 248 11.48 19.15 -13.11
C VAL A 248 11.93 20.44 -13.73
N THR A 249 11.02 21.38 -13.87
CA THR A 249 11.33 22.79 -14.16
C THR A 249 10.62 23.72 -13.20
N MET A 250 11.21 24.89 -12.96
CA MET A 250 10.65 25.92 -12.09
C MET A 250 10.28 27.13 -12.94
N ALA A 251 9.00 27.51 -12.89
CA ALA A 251 8.53 28.71 -13.59
C ALA A 251 9.17 29.97 -13.02
N ASN A 252 9.32 31.00 -13.86
CA ASN A 252 9.78 32.32 -13.48
C ASN A 252 11.18 32.38 -12.81
N GLY A 253 11.99 31.32 -12.95
CA GLY A 253 13.29 31.21 -12.30
C GLY A 253 13.21 31.07 -10.78
N ALA A 254 12.07 30.63 -10.26
CA ALA A 254 11.88 30.38 -8.85
C ALA A 254 12.82 29.28 -8.35
N ARG A 255 13.34 29.41 -7.14
CA ARG A 255 14.13 28.36 -6.47
C ARG A 255 13.27 27.43 -5.62
N THR A 256 12.08 27.89 -5.25
CA THR A 256 11.11 27.17 -4.44
C THR A 256 9.73 27.57 -4.94
N ALA A 257 8.87 26.62 -5.19
CA ALA A 257 7.47 26.87 -5.44
C ALA A 257 6.71 26.94 -4.11
N THR A 258 5.74 27.83 -4.07
CA THR A 258 4.79 27.93 -2.94
C THR A 258 3.39 27.84 -3.49
N THR A 259 2.57 26.99 -2.91
CA THR A 259 1.15 26.86 -3.25
C THR A 259 0.32 26.77 -1.98
N ARG A 260 -0.99 26.91 -2.13
CA ARG A 260 -1.91 26.81 -1.00
C ARG A 260 -2.01 25.37 -0.52
N LEU A 261 -1.88 25.20 0.80
CA LEU A 261 -2.18 23.98 1.53
C LEU A 261 -3.58 24.10 2.14
N ARG A 262 -4.44 23.11 1.93
CA ARG A 262 -5.74 23.02 2.61
C ARG A 262 -5.87 21.70 3.32
N VAL A 263 -6.49 21.69 4.48
CA VAL A 263 -6.90 20.47 5.16
C VAL A 263 -8.43 20.51 5.28
N GLU A 264 -9.08 19.59 4.60
CA GLU A 264 -10.54 19.48 4.60
C GLU A 264 -10.94 18.04 4.94
N GLY A 265 -11.75 17.87 5.99
CA GLY A 265 -12.10 16.53 6.47
C GLY A 265 -10.89 15.67 6.88
N GLY A 266 -9.80 16.30 7.32
CA GLY A 266 -8.54 15.64 7.66
C GLY A 266 -7.68 15.24 6.46
N ILE A 267 -8.04 15.63 5.24
CA ILE A 267 -7.28 15.32 4.01
C ILE A 267 -6.53 16.57 3.56
N VAL A 268 -5.28 16.39 3.17
CA VAL A 268 -4.46 17.45 2.59
C VAL A 268 -4.79 17.62 1.11
N LEU A 269 -5.29 18.78 0.75
CA LEU A 269 -5.63 19.16 -0.62
C LEU A 269 -4.69 20.23 -1.17
N VAL A 270 -4.32 20.05 -2.42
CA VAL A 270 -3.53 20.96 -3.23
C VAL A 270 -4.19 21.20 -4.59
N ASP A 271 -3.94 22.33 -5.20
CA ASP A 271 -4.44 22.66 -6.53
C ASP A 271 -3.39 22.33 -7.59
N VAL A 272 -3.72 21.41 -8.50
CA VAL A 272 -2.80 20.88 -9.53
C VAL A 272 -3.32 21.22 -10.91
N SER A 273 -2.47 21.80 -11.75
CA SER A 273 -2.72 22.01 -13.18
C SER A 273 -2.13 20.83 -13.97
N ILE A 274 -2.94 20.26 -14.83
CA ILE A 274 -2.57 19.16 -15.73
C ILE A 274 -2.56 19.71 -17.15
N ASP A 275 -1.41 19.60 -17.85
CA ASP A 275 -1.20 20.05 -19.23
C ASP A 275 -1.71 21.50 -19.47
N GLY A 276 -1.43 22.40 -18.51
CA GLY A 276 -1.84 23.79 -18.57
C GLY A 276 -3.34 24.06 -18.43
N ARG A 277 -4.13 23.07 -18.05
CA ARG A 277 -5.56 23.22 -17.73
C ARG A 277 -5.75 23.96 -16.40
N PRO A 278 -6.93 24.54 -16.14
CA PRO A 278 -7.24 25.13 -14.85
C PRO A 278 -6.92 24.17 -13.69
N PRO A 279 -6.40 24.67 -12.57
CA PRO A 279 -6.05 23.82 -11.44
C PRO A 279 -7.27 23.08 -10.87
N MET A 280 -7.09 21.83 -10.57
CA MET A 280 -8.08 20.92 -9.95
C MET A 280 -7.57 20.44 -8.57
N PRO A 281 -8.46 20.11 -7.63
CA PRO A 281 -8.05 19.61 -6.32
C PRO A 281 -7.49 18.17 -6.42
N PHE A 282 -6.34 17.98 -5.81
CA PHE A 282 -5.70 16.69 -5.62
C PHE A 282 -5.42 16.46 -4.13
N ILE A 283 -5.43 15.21 -3.70
CA ILE A 283 -4.89 14.81 -2.40
C ILE A 283 -3.36 14.77 -2.52
N LEU A 284 -2.65 15.31 -1.53
CA LEU A 284 -1.21 15.10 -1.40
C LEU A 284 -0.95 14.03 -0.35
N ASP A 285 -0.47 12.87 -0.80
CA ASP A 285 -0.44 11.63 -0.04
C ASP A 285 0.96 11.01 -0.03
N THR A 286 1.62 11.02 1.13
CA THR A 286 2.94 10.40 1.29
C THR A 286 2.95 8.89 1.13
N GLY A 287 1.81 8.22 1.29
CA GLY A 287 1.62 6.78 1.11
C GLY A 287 1.01 6.39 -0.24
N GLY A 288 0.87 7.34 -1.17
CA GLY A 288 0.22 7.15 -2.45
C GLY A 288 1.11 7.44 -3.66
N HIS A 289 0.53 7.30 -4.83
CA HIS A 289 1.13 7.54 -6.14
C HIS A 289 0.41 8.63 -6.93
N ALA A 290 0.96 8.98 -8.10
CA ALA A 290 0.27 9.81 -9.08
C ALA A 290 -0.95 9.05 -9.65
N ILE A 291 -2.13 9.43 -9.18
CA ILE A 291 -3.41 8.82 -9.56
C ILE A 291 -4.32 9.91 -10.17
N LEU A 292 -4.95 9.58 -11.30
CA LEU A 292 -6.11 10.29 -11.80
C LEU A 292 -7.37 9.46 -11.55
N THR A 293 -8.46 10.11 -11.16
CA THR A 293 -9.76 9.43 -11.19
C THR A 293 -10.16 9.17 -12.64
N SER A 294 -10.89 8.09 -12.89
CA SER A 294 -11.40 7.79 -14.25
C SER A 294 -12.21 8.95 -14.83
N ASP A 295 -12.96 9.67 -13.99
CA ASP A 295 -13.75 10.83 -14.40
C ASP A 295 -12.86 12.03 -14.78
N ALA A 296 -11.79 12.29 -14.01
CA ALA A 296 -10.82 13.34 -14.33
C ALA A 296 -10.06 13.01 -15.62
N ALA A 297 -9.60 11.78 -15.80
CA ALA A 297 -8.92 11.35 -17.02
C ALA A 297 -9.82 11.55 -18.25
N LYS A 298 -11.11 11.17 -18.16
CA LYS A 298 -12.11 11.37 -19.21
C LYS A 298 -12.39 12.86 -19.47
N LEU A 299 -12.54 13.67 -18.41
CA LEU A 299 -12.77 15.11 -18.52
C LEU A 299 -11.60 15.80 -19.22
N LEU A 300 -10.37 15.39 -18.93
CA LEU A 300 -9.14 15.92 -19.51
C LEU A 300 -8.86 15.38 -20.92
N GLY A 301 -9.60 14.34 -21.35
CA GLY A 301 -9.46 13.73 -22.68
C GLY A 301 -8.26 12.80 -22.81
N PHE A 302 -7.77 12.21 -21.71
CA PHE A 302 -6.69 11.24 -21.74
C PHE A 302 -7.15 9.88 -22.24
N GLU A 303 -6.35 9.30 -23.14
CA GLU A 303 -6.46 7.89 -23.49
C GLU A 303 -5.71 7.06 -22.44
N THR A 304 -6.35 6.00 -21.97
CA THR A 304 -5.75 5.08 -20.98
C THR A 304 -5.35 3.77 -21.65
N LYS A 305 -4.28 3.17 -21.18
CA LYS A 305 -3.74 1.89 -21.63
C LYS A 305 -3.60 0.93 -20.46
N GLY A 306 -3.66 -0.37 -20.77
CA GLY A 306 -3.56 -1.39 -19.76
C GLY A 306 -4.89 -1.68 -19.06
N ASN A 307 -4.95 -2.83 -18.39
CA ASN A 307 -6.09 -3.29 -17.61
C ASN A 307 -5.57 -4.18 -16.48
N GLY A 308 -5.23 -3.55 -15.39
CA GLY A 308 -4.71 -4.19 -14.20
C GLY A 308 -5.68 -4.16 -13.03
N VAL A 309 -5.17 -4.56 -11.89
CA VAL A 309 -5.85 -4.45 -10.60
C VAL A 309 -4.86 -3.91 -9.56
N SER A 310 -5.36 -3.13 -8.63
CA SER A 310 -4.57 -2.61 -7.50
C SER A 310 -5.37 -2.73 -6.22
N GLY A 311 -4.70 -3.16 -5.16
CA GLY A 311 -5.19 -3.12 -3.79
C GLY A 311 -4.84 -1.82 -3.09
N GLY A 312 -5.25 -1.71 -1.82
CA GLY A 312 -4.95 -0.56 -0.98
C GLY A 312 -5.33 -0.84 0.47
N SER A 313 -5.85 0.16 1.16
CA SER A 313 -6.20 0.09 2.58
C SER A 313 -7.35 -0.88 2.91
N GLY A 314 -8.23 -1.18 1.94
CA GLY A 314 -9.29 -2.18 2.09
C GLY A 314 -8.86 -3.57 1.61
N SER A 315 -9.72 -4.59 1.84
CA SER A 315 -9.45 -5.97 1.43
C SER A 315 -9.75 -6.25 -0.04
N GLY A 316 -10.53 -5.40 -0.72
CA GLY A 316 -10.85 -5.54 -2.14
C GLY A 316 -9.78 -4.93 -3.03
N THR A 317 -10.01 -5.02 -4.35
CA THR A 317 -9.16 -4.42 -5.37
C THR A 317 -9.98 -3.59 -6.34
N MET A 318 -9.32 -2.71 -7.09
CA MET A 318 -9.91 -1.86 -8.11
C MET A 318 -9.22 -2.10 -9.45
N SER A 319 -9.97 -1.96 -10.55
CA SER A 319 -9.38 -1.98 -11.89
C SER A 319 -8.51 -0.74 -12.10
N THR A 320 -7.37 -0.94 -12.74
CA THR A 320 -6.40 0.13 -13.04
C THR A 320 -6.09 0.16 -14.52
N SER A 321 -5.76 1.34 -15.00
CA SER A 321 -5.12 1.58 -16.30
C SER A 321 -4.12 2.72 -16.14
N TYR A 322 -3.43 3.08 -17.20
CA TYR A 322 -2.33 4.04 -17.13
C TYR A 322 -2.45 5.09 -18.22
N THR A 323 -1.99 6.31 -17.92
CA THR A 323 -1.86 7.38 -18.91
C THR A 323 -0.60 8.18 -18.66
N LYS A 324 -0.12 8.89 -19.67
CA LYS A 324 1.01 9.81 -19.56
C LYS A 324 0.52 11.25 -19.57
N VAL A 325 0.98 12.03 -18.60
CA VAL A 325 0.71 13.46 -18.47
C VAL A 325 2.00 14.21 -18.79
N HIS A 326 1.94 15.17 -19.72
CA HIS A 326 3.15 15.88 -20.16
C HIS A 326 3.61 16.95 -19.17
N ASP A 327 2.68 17.59 -18.46
CA ASP A 327 3.01 18.62 -17.47
C ASP A 327 2.07 18.54 -16.27
N THR A 328 2.66 18.29 -15.10
CA THR A 328 1.97 18.34 -13.80
C THR A 328 2.52 19.53 -13.04
N ALA A 329 1.72 20.57 -12.85
CA ALA A 329 2.14 21.80 -12.20
C ALA A 329 1.49 21.99 -10.83
N LEU A 330 2.33 22.33 -9.84
CA LEU A 330 1.95 22.64 -8.46
C LEU A 330 2.56 23.99 -8.07
N GLY A 331 1.82 25.07 -8.25
CA GLY A 331 2.37 26.43 -8.23
C GLY A 331 3.37 26.64 -9.36
N ASP A 332 4.58 27.15 -9.04
CA ASP A 332 5.68 27.35 -10.00
C ASP A 332 6.50 26.06 -10.26
N ALA A 333 6.19 24.94 -9.61
CA ALA A 333 6.86 23.66 -9.81
C ALA A 333 6.16 22.87 -10.90
N HIS A 334 6.90 22.42 -11.91
CA HIS A 334 6.44 21.61 -13.02
C HIS A 334 7.21 20.29 -13.06
N VAL A 335 6.48 19.18 -13.19
CA VAL A 335 7.03 17.86 -13.40
C VAL A 335 6.55 17.34 -14.75
N HIS A 336 7.48 16.91 -15.59
CA HIS A 336 7.21 16.55 -16.97
C HIS A 336 7.14 15.04 -17.17
N ASP A 337 6.26 14.63 -18.10
CA ASP A 337 6.13 13.25 -18.58
C ASP A 337 5.86 12.19 -17.48
N LEU A 338 5.10 12.55 -16.46
CA LEU A 338 4.69 11.61 -15.43
C LEU A 338 3.70 10.56 -15.95
N THR A 339 3.91 9.32 -15.55
CA THR A 339 2.91 8.27 -15.71
C THR A 339 1.95 8.31 -14.52
N TYR A 340 0.66 8.34 -14.82
CA TYR A 340 -0.41 8.27 -13.84
C TYR A 340 -1.12 6.93 -13.91
N THR A 341 -1.40 6.35 -12.76
CA THR A 341 -2.39 5.29 -12.63
C THR A 341 -3.78 5.90 -12.70
N VAL A 342 -4.67 5.32 -13.48
CA VAL A 342 -6.06 5.75 -13.61
C VAL A 342 -6.97 4.70 -13.00
N LEU A 343 -7.79 5.07 -12.03
CA LEU A 343 -8.70 4.15 -11.37
C LEU A 343 -10.03 4.82 -11.01
N PRO A 344 -11.12 4.02 -10.90
CA PRO A 344 -12.43 4.52 -10.50
C PRO A 344 -12.44 4.78 -9.00
N TYR A 345 -11.69 5.77 -8.55
CA TYR A 345 -11.57 6.06 -7.14
C TYR A 345 -12.92 6.53 -6.59
N PRO A 346 -13.35 6.04 -5.42
CA PRO A 346 -14.62 6.41 -4.82
C PRO A 346 -14.59 7.81 -4.20
N PHE A 347 -13.81 8.73 -4.77
CA PHE A 347 -13.73 10.12 -4.37
C PHE A 347 -14.94 10.97 -4.81
N GLY A 348 -15.95 10.39 -5.43
CA GLY A 348 -17.23 11.06 -5.56
C GLY A 348 -17.79 11.55 -4.22
N PHE A 349 -17.16 11.12 -3.11
CA PHE A 349 -17.47 11.56 -1.76
C PHE A 349 -16.64 12.75 -1.28
N TYR A 350 -15.48 13.02 -1.92
CA TYR A 350 -14.58 14.08 -1.53
C TYR A 350 -14.65 15.18 -2.58
N GLU A 351 -15.36 16.24 -2.27
CA GLU A 351 -15.34 17.48 -3.01
C GLU A 351 -14.52 18.49 -2.21
N ARG A 352 -13.85 19.42 -2.90
CA ARG A 352 -13.35 20.63 -2.26
C ARG A 352 -14.52 21.42 -1.66
N GLY A 353 -14.30 22.22 -0.63
CA GLY A 353 -15.35 22.98 0.07
C GLY A 353 -16.26 23.83 -0.80
N ASP A 354 -15.86 24.13 -2.06
CA ASP A 354 -16.64 24.82 -3.07
C ASP A 354 -17.41 23.88 -4.01
N GLY A 355 -17.36 22.55 -3.78
CA GLY A 355 -18.05 21.54 -4.58
C GLY A 355 -17.26 21.02 -5.79
N GLU A 356 -15.98 21.40 -5.93
CA GLU A 356 -15.10 20.87 -6.97
C GLU A 356 -14.68 19.43 -6.64
N PRO A 357 -14.97 18.44 -7.50
CA PRO A 357 -14.60 17.06 -7.23
C PRO A 357 -13.07 16.87 -7.23
N ILE A 358 -12.56 15.99 -6.37
CA ILE A 358 -11.14 15.64 -6.34
C ILE A 358 -10.79 14.89 -7.62
N ALA A 359 -9.78 15.39 -8.35
CA ALA A 359 -9.34 14.85 -9.63
C ALA A 359 -8.36 13.69 -9.48
N GLY A 360 -7.65 13.59 -8.36
CA GLY A 360 -6.66 12.54 -8.17
C GLY A 360 -5.84 12.66 -6.88
N ILE A 361 -4.73 11.95 -6.87
CA ILE A 361 -3.71 11.95 -5.81
C ILE A 361 -2.38 12.36 -6.44
N LEU A 362 -1.55 13.09 -5.71
CA LEU A 362 -0.12 13.19 -5.92
C LEU A 362 0.59 12.57 -4.72
N GLY A 363 1.56 11.72 -4.98
CA GLY A 363 2.22 10.96 -3.95
C GLY A 363 3.74 10.98 -4.05
N LEU A 364 4.33 9.81 -3.93
CA LEU A 364 5.76 9.55 -3.94
C LEU A 364 6.51 10.35 -5.00
N GLU A 365 5.94 10.49 -6.19
CA GLU A 365 6.53 11.21 -7.33
C GLU A 365 6.94 12.64 -7.00
N MET A 366 6.16 13.30 -6.16
CA MET A 366 6.47 14.67 -5.72
C MET A 366 7.55 14.68 -4.65
N PHE A 367 7.49 13.75 -3.69
CA PHE A 367 8.46 13.68 -2.59
C PHE A 367 9.85 13.20 -3.05
N GLU A 368 9.94 12.47 -4.15
CA GLU A 368 11.21 12.09 -4.77
C GLU A 368 11.86 13.21 -5.57
N ARG A 369 11.07 14.17 -6.05
CA ARG A 369 11.53 15.31 -6.85
C ARG A 369 11.80 16.56 -6.05
N PHE A 370 11.12 16.69 -4.90
CA PHE A 370 11.17 17.89 -4.08
C PHE A 370 11.34 17.55 -2.60
N ALA A 371 12.14 18.37 -1.91
CA ALA A 371 11.97 18.50 -0.47
C ALA A 371 10.72 19.35 -0.21
N ILE A 372 9.76 18.82 0.54
CA ILE A 372 8.42 19.41 0.69
C ILE A 372 8.18 19.82 2.14
N THR A 373 7.74 21.08 2.33
CA THR A 373 7.36 21.59 3.65
C THR A 373 5.87 21.87 3.69
N PHE A 374 5.20 21.26 4.65
CA PHE A 374 3.82 21.55 5.05
C PHE A 374 3.84 22.62 6.14
N ASP A 375 3.49 23.85 5.82
CA ASP A 375 3.39 24.98 6.77
C ASP A 375 1.92 25.20 7.12
N TYR A 376 1.44 24.49 8.11
CA TYR A 376 0.05 24.59 8.57
C TYR A 376 -0.25 25.91 9.30
N ASP A 377 0.77 26.66 9.69
CA ASP A 377 0.56 27.98 10.30
C ASP A 377 0.21 29.05 9.28
N ARG A 378 0.62 28.83 8.00
CA ARG A 378 0.40 29.77 6.89
C ARG A 378 -0.54 29.23 5.83
N ASP A 379 -1.01 27.98 5.97
CA ASP A 379 -1.73 27.25 4.93
C ASP A 379 -0.94 27.19 3.61
N GLU A 380 0.38 26.95 3.71
CA GLU A 380 1.30 26.91 2.58
C GLU A 380 2.01 25.55 2.44
N LEU A 381 2.11 25.09 1.20
CA LEU A 381 3.01 24.03 0.80
C LEU A 381 4.20 24.63 0.06
N ARG A 382 5.43 24.25 0.43
CA ARG A 382 6.65 24.69 -0.25
C ARG A 382 7.37 23.50 -0.83
N LEU A 383 7.75 23.61 -2.12
CA LEU A 383 8.46 22.58 -2.87
C LEU A 383 9.83 23.13 -3.30
N SER A 384 10.90 22.50 -2.85
CA SER A 384 12.28 22.83 -3.20
C SER A 384 12.85 21.68 -4.04
N PRO A 385 13.12 21.88 -5.34
CA PRO A 385 13.53 20.80 -6.23
C PRO A 385 14.91 20.27 -5.85
N TYR A 386 15.10 18.96 -5.99
CA TYR A 386 16.41 18.35 -5.93
C TYR A 386 17.18 18.59 -7.24
N ASP A 387 18.51 18.54 -7.17
CA ASP A 387 19.44 18.64 -8.32
C ASP A 387 19.35 19.91 -9.19
N GLN A 388 18.62 20.93 -8.73
CA GLN A 388 18.51 22.23 -9.43
C GLN A 388 19.32 23.33 -8.72
N GLY A 389 20.62 23.09 -8.56
CA GLY A 389 21.53 24.02 -7.89
C GLY A 389 21.91 23.60 -6.48
N GLU A 390 21.77 24.50 -5.49
CA GLU A 390 22.09 24.18 -4.10
C GLU A 390 21.10 23.17 -3.53
N ALA A 391 21.60 22.19 -2.75
CA ALA A 391 20.74 21.28 -2.00
C ALA A 391 19.78 22.10 -1.11
N PRO A 392 18.52 21.66 -0.95
CA PRO A 392 17.59 22.33 -0.05
C PRO A 392 18.23 22.57 1.32
N ALA A 393 18.04 23.77 1.87
CA ALA A 393 18.62 24.12 3.16
C ALA A 393 18.14 23.14 4.25
N ALA A 394 19.05 22.78 5.15
CA ALA A 394 18.67 21.95 6.31
C ALA A 394 17.65 22.71 7.17
N VAL A 395 16.53 22.07 7.45
CA VAL A 395 15.46 22.60 8.28
C VAL A 395 15.73 22.25 9.74
N LYS A 396 15.52 23.21 10.65
CA LYS A 396 15.69 22.98 12.09
C LYS A 396 14.41 22.42 12.69
N GLY A 397 14.53 21.35 13.45
CA GLY A 397 13.42 20.67 14.11
C GLY A 397 13.84 19.32 14.67
N ASP A 398 12.87 18.53 15.03
CA ASP A 398 13.06 17.14 15.46
C ASP A 398 13.12 16.25 14.22
N ALA A 399 14.32 15.80 13.87
CA ALA A 399 14.57 14.99 12.68
C ALA A 399 14.29 13.50 13.00
N VAL A 400 13.36 12.91 12.26
CA VAL A 400 12.97 11.51 12.33
C VAL A 400 13.45 10.82 11.06
N ALA A 401 14.22 9.72 11.21
CA ALA A 401 14.71 8.96 10.06
C ALA A 401 13.58 8.24 9.34
N LEU A 402 13.61 8.27 8.01
CA LEU A 402 12.72 7.52 7.14
C LEU A 402 13.41 6.27 6.59
N ARG A 403 12.62 5.20 6.41
CA ARG A 403 12.95 4.00 5.67
C ARG A 403 11.83 3.70 4.70
N PHE A 404 12.09 2.87 3.70
CA PHE A 404 11.08 2.58 2.69
C PHE A 404 10.84 1.07 2.55
N THR A 405 9.57 0.68 2.62
CA THR A 405 9.05 -0.59 2.09
C THR A 405 8.22 -0.24 0.88
N ASP A 406 8.59 -0.77 -0.27
CA ASP A 406 8.02 -0.32 -1.52
C ASP A 406 7.99 1.22 -1.56
N ASP A 407 6.83 1.84 -1.53
CA ASP A 407 6.66 3.28 -1.68
C ASP A 407 6.30 3.99 -0.37
N MET A 408 6.01 3.23 0.69
CA MET A 408 5.61 3.77 1.99
C MET A 408 6.81 4.29 2.79
N PRO A 409 6.84 5.56 3.19
CA PRO A 409 7.81 6.09 4.13
C PRO A 409 7.50 5.62 5.56
N LEU A 410 8.46 4.97 6.18
CA LEU A 410 8.35 4.36 7.49
C LEU A 410 9.23 5.05 8.53
N VAL A 411 8.72 5.11 9.74
CA VAL A 411 9.44 5.60 10.93
C VAL A 411 9.42 4.57 12.05
N THR A 412 10.38 4.63 12.94
CA THR A 412 10.28 3.97 14.24
C THR A 412 9.55 4.88 15.20
N ALA A 413 8.46 4.40 15.79
CA ALA A 413 7.69 5.11 16.81
C ALA A 413 7.32 4.15 17.95
N GLN A 414 6.71 4.68 19.03
CA GLN A 414 6.22 3.85 20.13
C GLN A 414 4.76 4.21 20.40
N GLN A 415 3.91 3.20 20.52
CA GLN A 415 2.53 3.34 20.96
C GLN A 415 2.33 2.52 22.23
N ASP A 416 1.79 3.14 23.27
CA ASP A 416 1.55 2.51 24.58
C ASP A 416 2.79 1.82 25.18
N GLY A 417 3.98 2.39 24.96
CA GLY A 417 5.26 1.88 25.44
C GLY A 417 5.89 0.79 24.58
N HIS A 418 5.26 0.37 23.49
CA HIS A 418 5.77 -0.66 22.57
C HIS A 418 6.32 0.00 21.31
N ALA A 419 7.57 -0.30 20.97
CA ALA A 419 8.19 0.17 19.73
C ALA A 419 7.67 -0.61 18.53
N GLY A 420 7.57 0.08 17.39
CA GLY A 420 7.18 -0.53 16.12
C GLY A 420 7.52 0.37 14.93
N THR A 421 7.37 -0.19 13.74
CA THR A 421 7.51 0.52 12.48
C THR A 421 6.15 1.02 12.03
N PHE A 422 6.03 2.31 11.80
CA PHE A 422 4.78 2.96 11.41
C PHE A 422 4.95 3.67 10.06
N GLY A 423 3.96 3.51 9.18
CA GLY A 423 3.84 4.33 7.98
C GLY A 423 3.55 5.80 8.32
N ILE A 424 4.09 6.72 7.54
CA ILE A 424 3.74 8.16 7.58
C ILE A 424 2.86 8.45 6.38
N ASP A 425 1.61 8.85 6.66
CA ASP A 425 0.57 8.85 5.64
C ASP A 425 -0.29 10.13 5.75
N THR A 426 -0.04 11.09 4.86
CA THR A 426 -0.85 12.32 4.78
C THR A 426 -2.20 12.10 4.08
N GLY A 427 -2.41 10.95 3.43
CA GLY A 427 -3.69 10.51 2.90
C GLY A 427 -4.59 9.87 3.97
N ASN A 428 -4.04 9.46 5.11
CA ASN A 428 -4.82 9.03 6.27
C ASN A 428 -5.42 10.25 6.98
N ALA A 429 -6.72 10.43 6.79
CA ALA A 429 -7.48 11.60 7.20
C ALA A 429 -7.72 11.74 8.71
N GLY A 430 -7.04 10.98 9.55
CA GLY A 430 -7.36 11.03 10.98
C GLY A 430 -6.39 10.29 11.87
N TYR A 431 -6.93 9.31 12.56
CA TYR A 431 -6.32 8.63 13.71
C TYR A 431 -5.02 7.89 13.38
N VAL A 432 -4.29 7.54 14.43
CA VAL A 432 -3.24 6.51 14.32
C VAL A 432 -3.93 5.18 14.02
N LEU A 433 -3.58 4.55 12.91
CA LEU A 433 -3.99 3.16 12.65
C LEU A 433 -3.03 2.24 13.41
N THR A 434 -3.59 1.26 14.09
CA THR A 434 -2.84 0.22 14.82
C THR A 434 -3.13 -1.11 14.14
N PHE A 435 -2.08 -1.81 13.71
CA PHE A 435 -2.25 -3.05 12.96
C PHE A 435 -2.38 -4.26 13.88
N PRO A 436 -3.29 -5.19 13.55
CA PRO A 436 -3.77 -6.19 14.50
C PRO A 436 -2.71 -7.19 14.94
N GLN A 437 -1.81 -7.63 14.06
CA GLN A 437 -0.75 -8.57 14.41
C GLN A 437 0.26 -7.97 15.38
N TRP A 438 0.68 -6.73 15.14
CA TRP A 438 1.58 -6.03 16.06
C TRP A 438 0.88 -5.78 17.40
N ALA A 439 -0.36 -5.34 17.41
CA ALA A 439 -1.14 -5.14 18.62
C ALA A 439 -1.32 -6.44 19.42
N GLY A 440 -1.56 -7.57 18.73
CA GLY A 440 -1.65 -8.90 19.33
C GLY A 440 -0.35 -9.35 19.96
N SER A 441 0.76 -9.20 19.25
CA SER A 441 2.10 -9.57 19.72
C SER A 441 2.55 -8.77 20.95
N ASN A 442 2.05 -7.54 21.10
CA ASN A 442 2.34 -6.67 22.25
C ASN A 442 1.26 -6.70 23.35
N GLY A 443 0.22 -7.53 23.19
CA GLY A 443 -0.82 -7.71 24.22
C GLY A 443 -1.76 -6.53 24.40
N ILE A 444 -1.79 -5.56 23.46
CA ILE A 444 -2.62 -4.34 23.54
C ILE A 444 -3.93 -4.42 22.76
N SER A 445 -4.15 -5.48 21.96
CA SER A 445 -5.34 -5.64 21.11
C SER A 445 -6.65 -5.52 21.88
N SER A 446 -6.74 -6.03 23.12
CA SER A 446 -7.97 -6.04 23.92
C SER A 446 -8.48 -4.64 24.26
N ARG A 447 -7.56 -3.68 24.45
CA ARG A 447 -7.92 -2.27 24.68
C ARG A 447 -8.72 -1.69 23.52
N TYR A 448 -8.19 -1.91 22.30
CA TYR A 448 -8.79 -1.36 21.09
C TYR A 448 -9.98 -2.19 20.61
N ALA A 449 -9.94 -3.52 20.76
CA ALA A 449 -11.04 -4.40 20.36
C ALA A 449 -12.36 -4.10 21.11
N ALA A 450 -12.26 -3.58 22.35
CA ALA A 450 -13.41 -3.09 23.11
C ALA A 450 -13.85 -1.66 22.69
N GLY A 451 -13.14 -1.06 21.73
CA GLY A 451 -13.36 0.30 21.25
C GLY A 451 -14.65 0.50 20.46
N LEU A 452 -14.91 1.75 20.11
CA LEU A 452 -16.07 2.14 19.30
C LEU A 452 -15.89 1.61 17.86
N PRO A 453 -16.82 0.77 17.34
CA PRO A 453 -16.75 0.31 15.96
C PRO A 453 -17.11 1.44 15.01
N ILE A 454 -16.23 1.74 14.05
CA ILE A 454 -16.48 2.73 13.01
C ILE A 454 -16.14 2.17 11.62
N PRO A 455 -16.89 2.54 10.57
CA PRO A 455 -16.52 2.21 9.20
C PRO A 455 -15.36 3.09 8.75
N THR A 456 -14.32 2.47 8.22
CA THR A 456 -13.15 3.12 7.63
C THR A 456 -12.70 2.37 6.39
N GLY A 457 -11.72 2.88 5.66
CA GLY A 457 -11.15 2.25 4.48
C GLY A 457 -10.74 3.29 3.43
N GLY A 458 -10.46 2.83 2.22
CA GLY A 458 -10.02 3.61 1.07
C GLY A 458 -10.04 2.75 -0.19
N VAL A 459 -8.95 2.73 -0.95
CA VAL A 459 -8.79 1.80 -2.08
C VAL A 459 -8.99 0.37 -1.57
N GLY A 460 -9.83 -0.41 -2.26
CA GLY A 460 -10.20 -1.76 -1.83
C GLY A 460 -11.42 -1.84 -0.91
N GLY A 461 -12.09 -0.70 -0.60
CA GLY A 461 -13.39 -0.68 0.08
C GLY A 461 -13.34 -0.40 1.59
N LEU A 462 -14.51 -0.53 2.21
CA LEU A 462 -14.72 -0.23 3.62
C LEU A 462 -14.69 -1.48 4.48
N PHE A 463 -14.22 -1.30 5.72
CA PHE A 463 -14.29 -2.31 6.79
C PHE A 463 -14.62 -1.64 8.13
N ILE A 464 -14.96 -2.42 9.15
CA ILE A 464 -15.18 -1.92 10.51
C ILE A 464 -13.87 -2.03 11.28
N ALA A 465 -13.40 -0.91 11.81
CA ALA A 465 -12.30 -0.84 12.76
C ALA A 465 -12.77 -0.36 14.13
N HIS A 466 -11.95 -0.51 15.16
CA HIS A 466 -12.31 -0.18 16.53
C HIS A 466 -11.43 0.96 17.07
N VAL A 467 -12.07 2.02 17.53
CA VAL A 467 -11.41 3.25 18.00
C VAL A 467 -11.38 3.32 19.51
N ALA A 468 -10.21 3.60 20.06
CA ALA A 468 -10.00 3.86 21.48
C ALA A 468 -8.87 4.86 21.68
N HIS A 469 -8.72 5.40 22.89
CA HIS A 469 -7.57 6.20 23.24
C HIS A 469 -6.32 5.32 23.49
N ALA A 470 -5.24 5.59 22.78
CA ALA A 470 -3.90 5.17 23.17
C ALA A 470 -3.42 6.02 24.35
N GLN A 471 -2.69 5.43 25.27
CA GLN A 471 -2.12 6.19 26.40
C GLN A 471 -1.12 7.22 25.90
N GLN A 472 -0.25 6.78 25.00
CA GLN A 472 0.83 7.62 24.47
C GLN A 472 1.29 7.16 23.10
N LEU A 473 1.61 8.12 22.25
CA LEU A 473 2.41 7.94 21.04
C LEU A 473 3.72 8.72 21.21
N VAL A 474 4.88 8.09 20.92
CA VAL A 474 6.18 8.76 20.86
C VAL A 474 6.68 8.70 19.43
N LEU A 475 6.88 9.87 18.82
CA LEU A 475 7.39 10.05 17.46
C LEU A 475 8.61 10.98 17.50
N GLY A 476 9.80 10.46 17.19
CA GLY A 476 11.04 11.18 17.44
C GLY A 476 11.20 11.55 18.92
N GLN A 477 11.35 12.82 19.22
CA GLN A 477 11.39 13.35 20.59
C GLN A 477 10.02 13.79 21.11
N GLN A 478 8.98 13.72 20.27
CA GLN A 478 7.64 14.18 20.60
C GLN A 478 6.87 13.12 21.39
N ARG A 479 6.30 13.50 22.52
CA ARG A 479 5.42 12.67 23.34
C ARG A 479 4.01 13.22 23.27
N LEU A 480 3.09 12.42 22.80
CA LEU A 480 1.71 12.78 22.58
C LEU A 480 0.82 11.85 23.42
N ASP A 481 0.26 12.39 24.49
CA ASP A 481 -0.56 11.61 25.40
C ASP A 481 -2.01 11.58 24.94
N ASN A 482 -2.72 10.47 25.25
CA ASN A 482 -4.15 10.32 25.04
C ASN A 482 -4.58 10.55 23.59
N VAL A 483 -3.78 10.08 22.63
CA VAL A 483 -4.14 10.14 21.20
C VAL A 483 -5.18 9.09 20.85
N VAL A 484 -6.05 9.38 19.89
CA VAL A 484 -6.98 8.37 19.39
C VAL A 484 -6.25 7.45 18.42
N ALA A 485 -6.47 6.15 18.61
CA ALA A 485 -5.95 5.11 17.72
C ALA A 485 -7.07 4.16 17.30
N MET A 486 -6.90 3.56 16.15
CA MET A 486 -7.89 2.70 15.51
C MET A 486 -7.26 1.33 15.24
N LEU A 487 -7.77 0.28 15.86
CA LEU A 487 -7.40 -1.09 15.55
C LEU A 487 -8.06 -1.52 14.25
N THR A 488 -7.25 -1.83 13.24
CA THR A 488 -7.70 -2.32 11.93
C THR A 488 -7.97 -3.83 11.95
N ARG A 489 -8.16 -4.45 10.79
CA ARG A 489 -8.43 -5.88 10.65
C ARG A 489 -7.27 -6.60 9.94
N GLU A 490 -7.08 -7.88 10.24
CA GLU A 490 -6.04 -8.71 9.61
C GLU A 490 -6.21 -8.85 8.10
N ASP A 491 -7.44 -8.79 7.60
CA ASP A 491 -7.79 -8.91 6.18
C ASP A 491 -8.02 -7.55 5.49
N ALA A 492 -7.60 -6.45 6.12
CA ALA A 492 -7.86 -5.09 5.64
C ALA A 492 -6.79 -4.57 4.65
N GLY A 493 -6.25 -5.39 3.78
CA GLY A 493 -5.25 -4.98 2.80
C GLY A 493 -3.99 -4.39 3.46
N ALA A 494 -3.48 -3.28 2.94
CA ALA A 494 -2.27 -2.61 3.47
C ALA A 494 -2.40 -2.20 4.95
N THR A 495 -3.61 -1.88 5.42
CA THR A 495 -3.83 -1.53 6.83
C THR A 495 -3.94 -2.74 7.77
N GLY A 496 -3.84 -3.96 7.24
CA GLY A 496 -3.68 -5.21 7.97
C GLY A 496 -2.25 -5.77 7.92
N ASN A 497 -1.28 -5.00 7.41
CA ASN A 497 0.10 -5.45 7.17
C ASN A 497 0.74 -6.05 8.43
N PRO A 498 1.14 -7.34 8.41
CA PRO A 498 1.70 -8.01 9.58
C PRO A 498 3.13 -7.58 9.91
N SER A 499 3.84 -6.92 9.02
CA SER A 499 5.22 -6.48 9.20
C SER A 499 5.35 -5.08 9.80
N GLU A 500 4.23 -4.37 9.97
CA GLU A 500 4.19 -3.01 10.51
C GLU A 500 3.34 -2.93 11.78
N ALA A 501 3.59 -1.90 12.57
CA ALA A 501 2.83 -1.61 13.79
C ALA A 501 1.57 -0.79 13.49
N GLY A 502 1.60 0.01 12.45
CA GLY A 502 0.50 0.89 12.10
C GLY A 502 0.87 1.98 11.13
N ASN A 503 0.04 3.01 11.10
CA ASN A 503 0.15 4.16 10.20
C ASN A 503 -0.20 5.44 10.97
N ILE A 504 0.61 6.49 10.83
CA ILE A 504 0.46 7.78 11.49
C ILE A 504 -0.10 8.78 10.49
N GLY A 505 -1.33 9.22 10.74
CA GLY A 505 -2.07 10.09 9.85
C GLY A 505 -2.05 11.57 10.24
N GLN A 506 -2.94 12.30 9.60
CA GLN A 506 -2.98 13.77 9.57
C GLN A 506 -3.30 14.39 10.93
N ASP A 507 -4.06 13.72 11.82
CA ASP A 507 -4.32 14.21 13.18
C ASP A 507 -3.02 14.41 14.00
N ILE A 508 -2.03 13.58 13.74
CA ILE A 508 -0.71 13.69 14.38
C ILE A 508 0.17 14.68 13.62
N LEU A 509 0.26 14.54 12.29
CA LEU A 509 1.16 15.31 11.46
C LEU A 509 0.82 16.81 11.49
N SER A 510 -0.45 17.18 11.44
CA SER A 510 -0.91 18.59 11.46
C SER A 510 -0.65 19.33 12.78
N ARG A 511 -0.18 18.65 13.82
CA ARG A 511 0.27 19.28 15.07
C ARG A 511 1.62 19.98 14.94
N PHE A 512 2.31 19.69 13.85
CA PHE A 512 3.62 20.22 13.52
C PHE A 512 3.56 20.90 12.15
N ASN A 513 4.46 21.81 11.87
CA ASN A 513 4.87 22.04 10.51
C ASN A 513 5.83 20.90 10.16
N VAL A 514 5.66 20.27 9.00
CA VAL A 514 6.40 19.05 8.66
C VAL A 514 7.22 19.29 7.40
N HIS A 515 8.48 18.90 7.45
CA HIS A 515 9.36 18.94 6.29
C HIS A 515 9.79 17.52 5.92
N PHE A 516 9.51 17.10 4.70
CA PHE A 516 9.93 15.83 4.14
C PHE A 516 11.14 16.03 3.22
N ASP A 517 12.20 15.28 3.47
CA ASP A 517 13.39 15.22 2.62
C ASP A 517 13.73 13.74 2.36
N TYR A 518 13.13 13.17 1.31
CA TYR A 518 13.31 11.76 0.99
C TYR A 518 14.75 11.45 0.57
N ARG A 519 15.44 12.41 -0.03
CA ARG A 519 16.84 12.23 -0.43
C ARG A 519 17.79 12.10 0.77
N ARG A 520 17.48 12.78 1.88
CA ARG A 520 18.16 12.61 3.18
C ARG A 520 17.53 11.54 4.05
N GLN A 521 16.47 10.90 3.57
CA GLN A 521 15.69 9.91 4.30
C GLN A 521 15.28 10.41 5.68
N GLN A 522 14.68 11.59 5.73
CA GLN A 522 14.22 12.20 6.98
C GLN A 522 12.92 12.96 6.82
N MET A 523 12.18 12.97 7.90
CA MET A 523 11.08 13.89 8.18
C MET A 523 11.49 14.79 9.34
N VAL A 524 11.23 16.09 9.27
CA VAL A 524 11.54 17.02 10.36
C VAL A 524 10.26 17.61 10.92
N LEU A 525 10.00 17.37 12.20
CA LEU A 525 8.87 17.92 12.93
C LEU A 525 9.26 19.26 13.53
N MET A 526 8.57 20.33 13.13
CA MET A 526 8.79 21.69 13.61
C MET A 526 7.60 22.12 14.48
N PRO A 527 7.85 22.72 15.65
CA PRO A 527 6.77 23.28 16.45
C PRO A 527 5.94 24.30 15.66
N ARG A 528 4.62 24.24 15.78
CA ARG A 528 3.73 25.28 15.28
C ARG A 528 3.72 26.51 16.18
N ALA A 529 3.40 27.67 15.62
CA ALA A 529 3.22 28.92 16.37
C ALA A 529 2.12 28.75 17.45
N THR A 530 1.06 28.01 17.11
CA THR A 530 0.02 27.61 18.05
C THR A 530 -0.28 26.14 17.81
N THR A 531 0.02 25.27 18.79
CA THR A 531 -0.33 23.85 18.71
C THR A 531 -1.84 23.69 18.83
N PRO A 532 -2.52 23.07 17.84
CA PRO A 532 -3.95 22.82 17.93
C PRO A 532 -4.29 21.94 19.14
N GLU A 533 -5.36 22.30 19.85
CA GLU A 533 -5.93 21.38 20.84
C GLU A 533 -6.56 20.18 20.14
N TRP A 534 -6.40 19.00 20.73
CA TRP A 534 -7.08 17.83 20.24
C TRP A 534 -8.50 17.77 20.73
N HIS A 535 -9.41 17.56 19.79
CA HIS A 535 -10.81 17.37 20.05
C HIS A 535 -11.27 16.06 19.44
N TYR A 536 -11.82 15.19 20.25
CA TYR A 536 -12.32 13.87 19.83
C TYR A 536 -13.84 13.76 19.87
N GLY A 537 -14.52 14.88 20.11
CA GLY A 537 -15.95 14.93 20.07
C GLY A 537 -16.48 14.59 18.68
N MET A 538 -17.47 13.72 18.62
CA MET A 538 -18.17 13.37 17.39
C MET A 538 -19.66 13.22 17.66
N VAL A 539 -20.47 13.33 16.61
CA VAL A 539 -21.91 13.07 16.71
C VAL A 539 -22.26 11.65 16.28
N GLY A 540 -21.38 10.94 15.56
CA GLY A 540 -21.43 9.50 15.33
C GLY A 540 -22.36 9.05 14.22
N PHE A 541 -22.20 9.59 13.02
CA PHE A 541 -22.80 9.07 11.79
C PHE A 541 -21.80 9.18 10.61
N ARG A 542 -22.08 8.41 9.56
CA ARG A 542 -21.46 8.57 8.26
C ARG A 542 -22.54 8.80 7.21
N ALA A 543 -22.36 9.78 6.36
CA ALA A 543 -23.24 10.06 5.25
C ALA A 543 -22.42 10.32 3.99
N GLU A 544 -22.98 10.03 2.85
CA GLU A 544 -22.35 10.14 1.54
C GLU A 544 -23.23 10.93 0.60
N LYS A 545 -22.61 11.57 -0.38
CA LYS A 545 -23.29 12.32 -1.42
C LYS A 545 -23.14 11.57 -2.74
N GLU A 546 -24.25 11.15 -3.34
CA GLU A 546 -24.24 10.51 -4.66
C GLU A 546 -24.21 11.57 -5.76
N GLN A 547 -23.56 11.26 -6.89
CA GLN A 547 -23.46 12.19 -8.04
C GLN A 547 -24.82 12.63 -8.55
N ASP A 548 -25.81 11.73 -8.56
CA ASP A 548 -27.18 12.03 -9.02
C ASP A 548 -27.99 12.84 -7.99
N HIS A 549 -27.47 13.01 -6.77
CA HIS A 549 -28.15 13.68 -5.66
C HIS A 549 -27.21 14.63 -4.91
N ALA A 550 -26.60 15.56 -5.67
CA ALA A 550 -25.68 16.56 -5.11
C ALA A 550 -26.31 17.53 -4.10
N ASP A 551 -27.64 17.50 -3.92
CA ASP A 551 -28.41 18.35 -3.03
C ASP A 551 -28.65 17.76 -1.63
N ARG A 552 -28.18 16.53 -1.37
CA ARG A 552 -28.32 15.85 -0.09
C ARG A 552 -27.14 14.95 0.24
N PHE A 553 -27.05 14.54 1.51
CA PHE A 553 -26.20 13.46 1.97
C PHE A 553 -27.08 12.30 2.45
N ASP A 554 -26.86 11.11 1.93
CA ASP A 554 -27.55 9.90 2.36
C ASP A 554 -26.79 9.25 3.53
N VAL A 555 -27.49 9.03 4.64
CA VAL A 555 -26.89 8.44 5.86
C VAL A 555 -26.69 6.96 5.66
N ILE A 556 -25.42 6.52 5.57
CA ILE A 556 -25.06 5.13 5.36
C ILE A 556 -24.78 4.35 6.65
N ASN A 557 -24.45 5.06 7.73
CA ASN A 557 -24.23 4.45 9.05
C ASN A 557 -24.57 5.43 10.17
N VAL A 558 -25.10 4.91 11.28
CA VAL A 558 -25.26 5.64 12.54
C VAL A 558 -24.72 4.78 13.67
N MET A 559 -23.76 5.32 14.41
CA MET A 559 -23.06 4.60 15.46
C MET A 559 -23.98 4.33 16.65
N PRO A 560 -24.01 3.10 17.20
CA PRO A 560 -24.78 2.77 18.39
C PRO A 560 -24.41 3.65 19.58
N GLY A 561 -25.41 4.16 20.30
CA GLY A 561 -25.25 5.01 21.50
C GLY A 561 -24.71 6.42 21.20
N SER A 562 -24.55 6.79 19.92
CA SER A 562 -24.06 8.11 19.52
C SER A 562 -25.09 9.23 19.73
N PRO A 563 -24.64 10.50 19.84
CA PRO A 563 -25.53 11.65 19.81
C PRO A 563 -26.50 11.65 18.62
N ALA A 564 -26.04 11.22 17.43
CA ALA A 564 -26.89 11.12 16.24
C ALA A 564 -28.00 10.08 16.42
N GLN A 565 -27.69 8.88 16.92
CA GLN A 565 -28.69 7.86 17.20
C GLN A 565 -29.68 8.34 18.25
N LEU A 566 -29.20 8.94 19.35
CA LEU A 566 -30.04 9.47 20.43
C LEU A 566 -30.96 10.60 19.96
N ALA A 567 -30.54 11.41 18.98
CA ALA A 567 -31.35 12.43 18.35
C ALA A 567 -32.36 11.85 17.32
N GLY A 568 -32.29 10.55 17.02
CA GLY A 568 -33.23 9.87 16.13
C GLY A 568 -32.83 9.82 14.67
N LEU A 569 -31.54 10.11 14.35
CA LEU A 569 -30.98 9.87 13.01
C LEU A 569 -30.88 8.37 12.74
N LYS A 570 -31.19 7.94 11.50
CA LYS A 570 -31.19 6.53 11.09
C LYS A 570 -30.45 6.36 9.77
N GLN A 571 -29.92 5.18 9.56
CA GLN A 571 -29.46 4.76 8.25
C GLN A 571 -30.60 4.87 7.23
N GLY A 572 -30.31 5.44 6.05
CA GLY A 572 -31.27 5.72 5.00
C GLY A 572 -31.97 7.09 5.13
N ASP A 573 -31.73 7.85 6.22
CA ASP A 573 -32.16 9.26 6.26
C ASP A 573 -31.35 10.10 5.25
N ALA A 574 -31.98 11.12 4.68
CA ALA A 574 -31.34 12.07 3.76
C ALA A 574 -31.18 13.45 4.43
N ILE A 575 -29.94 13.91 4.59
CA ILE A 575 -29.61 15.23 5.14
C ILE A 575 -29.62 16.27 4.03
N VAL A 576 -30.48 17.27 4.13
CA VAL A 576 -30.59 18.37 3.16
C VAL A 576 -29.97 19.68 3.64
N ALA A 577 -29.67 19.81 4.94
CA ALA A 577 -28.88 20.92 5.47
C ALA A 577 -28.22 20.54 6.80
N ALA A 578 -27.05 21.16 7.10
CA ALA A 578 -26.36 21.08 8.38
C ALA A 578 -26.02 22.49 8.87
N ASN A 579 -26.31 22.79 10.14
CA ASN A 579 -26.14 24.12 10.75
C ASN A 579 -26.72 25.27 9.87
N GLY A 580 -27.87 25.02 9.24
CA GLY A 580 -28.55 25.97 8.35
C GLY A 580 -27.93 26.12 6.94
N LYS A 581 -26.80 25.47 6.65
CA LYS A 581 -26.21 25.45 5.30
C LYS A 581 -26.84 24.31 4.47
N PRO A 582 -27.37 24.59 3.28
CA PRO A 582 -27.89 23.55 2.39
C PRO A 582 -26.82 22.51 2.02
N ALA A 583 -27.20 21.23 1.95
CA ALA A 583 -26.31 20.13 1.57
C ALA A 583 -25.66 20.33 0.18
N ALA A 584 -26.39 20.96 -0.75
CA ALA A 584 -25.85 21.35 -2.07
C ALA A 584 -24.61 22.28 -2.02
N LYS A 585 -24.37 22.95 -0.88
CA LYS A 585 -23.25 23.87 -0.64
C LYS A 585 -22.25 23.33 0.36
N LEU A 586 -22.35 22.08 0.72
CA LEU A 586 -21.45 21.40 1.65
C LEU A 586 -20.70 20.30 0.90
N SER A 587 -19.38 20.25 1.05
CA SER A 587 -18.60 19.08 0.69
C SER A 587 -18.73 18.00 1.76
N PHE A 588 -18.32 16.78 1.43
CA PHE A 588 -18.17 15.69 2.41
C PHE A 588 -17.21 16.10 3.54
N GLY A 589 -16.06 16.69 3.19
CA GLY A 589 -15.08 17.18 4.16
C GLY A 589 -15.68 18.19 5.12
N THR A 590 -16.42 19.19 4.60
CA THR A 590 -17.10 20.19 5.46
C THR A 590 -18.14 19.55 6.39
N LEU A 591 -18.91 18.56 5.93
CA LEU A 591 -19.87 17.86 6.80
C LEU A 591 -19.15 17.06 7.88
N ARG A 592 -18.01 16.42 7.53
CA ARG A 592 -17.17 15.70 8.49
C ARG A 592 -16.61 16.65 9.54
N ASP A 593 -16.09 17.82 9.15
CA ASP A 593 -15.56 18.83 10.08
C ASP A 593 -16.65 19.38 11.02
N MET A 594 -17.91 19.36 10.60
CA MET A 594 -19.07 19.72 11.46
C MET A 594 -19.53 18.58 12.37
N SER A 595 -19.10 17.34 12.16
CA SER A 595 -19.64 16.14 12.82
C SER A 595 -18.61 15.34 13.63
N ALA A 596 -17.32 15.56 13.41
CA ALA A 596 -16.22 14.86 14.08
C ALA A 596 -15.06 15.82 14.37
N HIS A 597 -14.13 15.40 15.24
CA HIS A 597 -12.96 16.19 15.68
C HIS A 597 -13.35 17.52 16.34
N LEU A 598 -14.43 17.54 17.09
CA LEU A 598 -15.02 18.73 17.70
C LEU A 598 -14.73 18.82 19.19
N PRO A 599 -14.65 20.05 19.75
CA PRO A 599 -14.77 20.24 21.19
C PRO A 599 -16.02 19.54 21.73
N GLU A 600 -15.90 18.87 22.88
CA GLU A 600 -17.05 18.22 23.51
C GLU A 600 -18.17 19.23 23.79
N GLY A 601 -19.40 18.85 23.48
CA GLY A 601 -20.56 19.73 23.62
C GLY A 601 -20.85 20.63 22.42
N THR A 602 -20.01 20.65 21.38
CA THR A 602 -20.27 21.42 20.15
C THR A 602 -21.60 21.03 19.53
N PRO A 603 -22.51 21.99 19.26
CA PRO A 603 -23.83 21.68 18.71
C PRO A 603 -23.75 21.40 17.21
N LEU A 604 -24.57 20.46 16.74
CA LEU A 604 -24.87 20.23 15.32
C LEU A 604 -26.37 20.13 15.13
N SER A 605 -26.89 20.88 14.15
CA SER A 605 -28.28 20.80 13.70
C SER A 605 -28.34 20.21 12.31
N LEU A 606 -29.13 19.15 12.11
CA LEU A 606 -29.36 18.51 10.82
C LEU A 606 -30.83 18.68 10.41
N LYS A 607 -31.07 19.14 9.18
CA LYS A 607 -32.40 19.11 8.56
C LYS A 607 -32.48 17.94 7.59
N LEU A 608 -33.49 17.10 7.75
CA LEU A 608 -33.71 15.93 6.90
C LEU A 608 -34.73 16.23 5.79
N ALA A 609 -34.71 15.42 4.74
CA ALA A 609 -35.62 15.55 3.59
C ALA A 609 -37.09 15.36 3.96
N ASP A 610 -37.40 14.59 5.01
CA ASP A 610 -38.75 14.40 5.55
C ASP A 610 -39.26 15.57 6.43
N GLY A 611 -38.42 16.62 6.58
CA GLY A 611 -38.74 17.82 7.34
C GLY A 611 -38.36 17.78 8.81
N ARG A 612 -37.90 16.65 9.37
CA ARG A 612 -37.36 16.59 10.72
C ARG A 612 -36.12 17.49 10.86
N VAL A 613 -36.00 18.11 12.01
CA VAL A 613 -34.79 18.82 12.46
C VAL A 613 -34.26 18.11 13.67
N LEU A 614 -33.01 17.66 13.61
CA LEU A 614 -32.35 16.93 14.69
C LEU A 614 -31.25 17.82 15.29
N GLU A 615 -31.32 18.01 16.60
CA GLU A 615 -30.30 18.75 17.36
C GLU A 615 -29.49 17.76 18.19
N MET A 616 -28.19 17.88 18.13
CA MET A 616 -27.26 16.99 18.84
C MET A 616 -26.01 17.73 19.29
N ARG A 617 -25.25 17.14 20.19
CA ARG A 617 -23.99 17.70 20.66
C ARG A 617 -22.88 16.67 20.55
N ALA A 618 -21.73 17.08 20.07
CA ALA A 618 -20.55 16.23 19.98
C ALA A 618 -20.13 15.69 21.35
N ARG A 619 -19.70 14.45 21.39
CA ARG A 619 -19.20 13.77 22.59
C ARG A 619 -17.98 12.93 22.24
N ASP A 620 -16.96 12.92 23.10
CA ASP A 620 -15.89 11.93 23.02
C ASP A 620 -16.47 10.56 23.38
N MET A 621 -16.53 9.68 22.39
CA MET A 621 -17.11 8.35 22.53
C MET A 621 -16.04 7.24 22.52
N ALA A 622 -14.79 7.59 22.23
CA ALA A 622 -13.69 6.63 22.24
C ALA A 622 -13.36 6.23 23.69
N PRO A 623 -13.34 4.94 24.03
CA PRO A 623 -12.94 4.51 25.39
C PRO A 623 -11.47 4.82 25.66
N ARG A 624 -11.16 5.06 26.94
CA ARG A 624 -9.81 5.40 27.44
C ARG A 624 -9.12 4.21 28.06
#